data_b79c9ac71373f327cd2fd09d5849115c
#
_entry.id   b79c9ac71373f327cd2fd09d5849115c
#
_cell.length_a   1.000
_cell.length_b   1.000
_cell.length_c   1.000
_cell.angle_alpha   90.00
_cell.angle_beta   90.00
_cell.angle_gamma   90.00
#
_symmetry.space_group_name_H-M   'P 1'
#
loop_
_entity.id
_entity.type
_entity.pdbx_description
1 polymer ?
#
loop_
_entity_poly.entity_id
_entity_poly.type
_entity_poly.pdbx_seq_one_letter_code
_entity_poly.pdbx_strand_id
1 'polypeptide(L)'
;MKLGRGGRGRRGVRLRLRGRRVPLGVLAAVFVVVLVWTVHEVREPGPWQRVFATREGLMGGRLATGGVIRAGDHFVALPHPSALRRDVELRYQGRALVVPVLDVGPWNVDDDYWSDGQRPAAERGRGAYRTPANRAGIDLSDATFATLGLHDNDTIEWRFVHRGYIPFPRLAARSPPRP
;
A
#
# COMPACT_ATOMS: atom_id res chain seq x y z
N MET A 1 32.27 -71.80 -38.28
CA MET A 1 31.11 -70.90 -38.07
C MET A 1 31.52 -69.90 -37.02
N LYS A 2 31.99 -68.70 -37.42
CA LYS A 2 32.47 -67.64 -36.51
C LYS A 2 31.57 -66.42 -36.64
N LEU A 3 30.90 -66.08 -35.57
CA LEU A 3 30.03 -64.90 -35.44
C LEU A 3 30.91 -63.68 -35.07
N GLY A 4 30.93 -62.68 -35.95
CA GLY A 4 31.59 -61.44 -35.71
C GLY A 4 30.71 -60.48 -34.92
N ARG A 5 31.25 -59.95 -33.79
CA ARG A 5 30.61 -58.90 -32.96
C ARG A 5 31.02 -57.53 -33.51
N GLY A 6 30.09 -56.78 -34.12
CA GLY A 6 30.27 -55.40 -34.51
C GLY A 6 30.07 -54.47 -33.33
N GLY A 7 31.13 -53.80 -32.87
CA GLY A 7 31.13 -52.77 -31.88
C GLY A 7 30.71 -51.42 -32.51
N ARG A 8 29.53 -50.86 -32.09
CA ARG A 8 29.12 -49.50 -32.43
C ARG A 8 29.77 -48.51 -31.48
N GLY A 9 30.77 -47.77 -32.00
CA GLY A 9 31.38 -46.67 -31.32
C GLY A 9 30.43 -45.49 -31.18
N ARG A 10 30.00 -45.17 -29.94
CA ARG A 10 29.25 -43.95 -29.63
C ARG A 10 30.22 -42.77 -29.68
N ARG A 11 30.14 -41.93 -30.73
CA ARG A 11 30.78 -40.63 -30.76
C ARG A 11 30.05 -39.66 -29.80
N GLY A 12 30.63 -39.44 -28.66
CA GLY A 12 30.17 -38.41 -27.70
C GLY A 12 30.49 -37.03 -28.27
N VAL A 13 29.46 -36.30 -28.63
CA VAL A 13 29.59 -34.86 -28.98
C VAL A 13 29.82 -34.09 -27.67
N ARG A 14 31.05 -33.67 -27.44
CA ARG A 14 31.38 -32.72 -26.36
C ARG A 14 31.02 -31.30 -26.80
N LEU A 15 29.84 -30.81 -26.34
CA LEU A 15 29.53 -29.37 -26.44
C LEU A 15 30.53 -28.61 -25.56
N ARG A 16 31.49 -27.95 -26.19
CA ARG A 16 32.32 -26.93 -25.52
C ARG A 16 31.48 -25.66 -25.38
N LEU A 17 30.86 -25.49 -24.22
CA LEU A 17 30.28 -24.21 -23.80
C LEU A 17 31.45 -23.21 -23.65
N ARG A 18 31.65 -22.39 -24.67
CA ARG A 18 32.63 -21.29 -24.66
C ARG A 18 32.04 -20.21 -23.73
N GLY A 19 32.34 -20.29 -22.44
CA GLY A 19 31.93 -19.32 -21.43
C GLY A 19 32.46 -17.94 -21.81
N ARG A 20 31.61 -17.10 -22.41
CA ARG A 20 31.90 -15.68 -22.54
C ARG A 20 31.94 -15.11 -21.13
N ARG A 21 33.12 -14.81 -20.62
CA ARG A 21 33.29 -14.09 -19.35
C ARG A 21 32.71 -12.69 -19.56
N VAL A 22 31.56 -12.42 -18.94
CA VAL A 22 31.02 -11.07 -18.90
C VAL A 22 31.98 -10.22 -18.07
N PRO A 23 32.49 -9.09 -18.60
CA PRO A 23 33.44 -8.26 -17.86
C PRO A 23 32.76 -7.75 -16.57
N LEU A 24 33.50 -7.78 -15.47
CA LEU A 24 33.03 -7.44 -14.13
C LEU A 24 32.34 -6.05 -14.08
N GLY A 25 32.84 -5.11 -14.90
CA GLY A 25 32.28 -3.78 -15.05
C GLY A 25 30.83 -3.76 -15.62
N VAL A 26 30.50 -4.68 -16.53
CA VAL A 26 29.12 -4.79 -17.08
C VAL A 26 28.15 -5.33 -16.03
N LEU A 27 28.58 -6.31 -15.22
CA LEU A 27 27.78 -6.83 -14.11
C LEU A 27 27.55 -5.77 -13.04
N ALA A 28 28.57 -4.98 -12.69
CA ALA A 28 28.45 -3.88 -11.75
C ALA A 28 27.50 -2.79 -12.25
N ALA A 29 27.60 -2.40 -13.53
CA ALA A 29 26.70 -1.41 -14.13
C ALA A 29 25.24 -1.87 -14.14
N VAL A 30 24.97 -3.13 -14.51
CA VAL A 30 23.62 -3.70 -14.48
C VAL A 30 23.08 -3.73 -13.05
N PHE A 31 23.91 -4.12 -12.06
CA PHE A 31 23.48 -4.15 -10.66
C PHE A 31 23.12 -2.75 -10.14
N VAL A 32 23.92 -1.72 -10.47
CA VAL A 32 23.62 -0.32 -10.09
C VAL A 32 22.33 0.17 -10.75
N VAL A 33 22.11 -0.11 -12.05
CA VAL A 33 20.89 0.28 -12.76
C VAL A 33 19.67 -0.40 -12.14
N VAL A 34 19.72 -1.70 -11.86
CA VAL A 34 18.63 -2.43 -11.19
C VAL A 34 18.38 -1.89 -9.79
N LEU A 35 19.42 -1.59 -9.01
CA LEU A 35 19.28 -1.03 -7.67
C LEU A 35 18.63 0.37 -7.71
N VAL A 36 19.07 1.24 -8.61
CA VAL A 36 18.48 2.58 -8.79
C VAL A 36 17.01 2.47 -9.21
N TRP A 37 16.70 1.55 -10.12
CA TRP A 37 15.32 1.34 -10.60
C TRP A 37 14.41 0.84 -9.47
N THR A 38 14.84 -0.18 -8.72
CA THR A 38 14.07 -0.70 -7.58
C THR A 38 13.87 0.32 -6.47
N VAL A 39 14.89 1.14 -6.17
CA VAL A 39 14.78 2.20 -5.15
C VAL A 39 13.87 3.34 -5.62
N HIS A 40 13.86 3.65 -6.93
CA HIS A 40 12.99 4.69 -7.49
C HIS A 40 11.52 4.26 -7.47
N GLU A 41 11.22 3.02 -7.86
CA GLU A 41 9.84 2.48 -7.84
C GLU A 41 9.24 2.40 -6.43
N VAL A 42 10.07 2.15 -5.42
CA VAL A 42 9.67 2.08 -4.01
C VAL A 42 9.36 3.48 -3.42
N ARG A 43 9.84 4.56 -4.03
CA ARG A 43 9.72 5.94 -3.51
C ARG A 43 8.62 6.77 -4.15
N GLU A 44 8.05 6.34 -5.25
CA GLU A 44 7.01 7.10 -5.93
C GLU A 44 5.70 7.05 -5.12
N PRO A 45 5.15 8.20 -4.72
CA PRO A 45 3.83 8.25 -4.10
C PRO A 45 2.73 7.90 -5.10
N GLY A 46 1.60 7.45 -4.59
CA GLY A 46 0.39 7.20 -5.39
C GLY A 46 -0.18 8.49 -6.00
N PRO A 47 -1.11 8.37 -6.94
CA PRO A 47 -1.84 9.52 -7.46
C PRO A 47 -2.74 10.14 -6.37
N TRP A 48 -2.94 11.47 -6.43
CA TRP A 48 -3.88 12.16 -5.56
C TRP A 48 -5.32 11.73 -5.85
N GLN A 49 -6.05 11.44 -4.78
CA GLN A 49 -7.49 11.20 -4.78
C GLN A 49 -8.17 12.38 -4.09
N ARG A 50 -9.21 12.93 -4.70
CA ARG A 50 -10.01 14.00 -4.09
C ARG A 50 -11.38 13.43 -3.77
N VAL A 51 -11.71 13.22 -2.49
CA VAL A 51 -12.93 12.53 -2.03
C VAL A 51 -13.55 13.24 -0.84
N PHE A 52 -14.83 12.99 -0.62
CA PHE A 52 -15.52 13.44 0.57
C PHE A 52 -15.05 12.59 1.76
N ALA A 53 -14.62 13.27 2.82
CA ALA A 53 -14.14 12.67 4.05
C ALA A 53 -15.16 12.89 5.17
N THR A 54 -15.32 11.87 6.00
CA THR A 54 -16.16 11.94 7.19
C THR A 54 -15.35 11.62 8.44
N ARG A 55 -15.92 12.02 9.58
CA ARG A 55 -15.39 11.73 10.89
C ARG A 55 -15.88 10.36 11.34
N GLU A 56 -14.97 9.48 11.75
CA GLU A 56 -15.31 8.11 12.12
C GLU A 56 -16.04 8.01 13.47
N GLY A 57 -15.58 8.74 14.50
CA GLY A 57 -16.30 8.92 15.76
C GLY A 57 -16.57 7.66 16.59
N LEU A 58 -15.88 6.54 16.33
CA LEU A 58 -16.14 5.23 16.93
C LEU A 58 -15.20 4.93 18.13
N MET A 59 -15.08 5.86 19.09
CA MET A 59 -14.30 5.65 20.31
C MET A 59 -14.65 4.33 21.01
N GLY A 60 -13.63 3.53 21.34
CA GLY A 60 -13.79 2.22 21.95
C GLY A 60 -14.12 1.10 20.95
N GLY A 61 -14.38 1.44 19.68
CA GLY A 61 -14.60 0.49 18.60
C GLY A 61 -13.33 -0.30 18.28
N ARG A 62 -13.48 -1.43 17.59
CA ARG A 62 -12.36 -2.25 17.11
C ARG A 62 -11.94 -1.82 15.72
N LEU A 63 -10.64 -1.63 15.53
CA LEU A 63 -10.03 -1.45 14.21
C LEU A 63 -9.95 -2.77 13.45
N ALA A 64 -10.04 -2.75 12.13
CA ALA A 64 -9.81 -3.92 11.28
C ALA A 64 -8.40 -4.52 11.47
N THR A 65 -7.43 -3.73 11.91
CA THR A 65 -6.08 -4.19 12.29
C THR A 65 -5.99 -4.86 13.66
N GLY A 66 -7.10 -4.94 14.42
CA GLY A 66 -7.21 -5.63 15.72
C GLY A 66 -7.00 -4.75 16.95
N GLY A 67 -6.74 -3.44 16.80
CA GLY A 67 -6.64 -2.49 17.90
C GLY A 67 -8.03 -2.00 18.40
N VAL A 68 -8.00 -1.15 19.44
CA VAL A 68 -9.16 -0.41 19.94
C VAL A 68 -8.91 1.07 19.71
N ILE A 69 -9.90 1.79 19.18
CA ILE A 69 -9.83 3.23 18.91
C ILE A 69 -9.77 4.01 20.22
N ARG A 70 -8.75 4.84 20.38
CA ARG A 70 -8.52 5.69 21.55
C ARG A 70 -8.53 7.17 21.17
N ALA A 71 -8.80 8.02 22.13
CA ALA A 71 -8.62 9.45 21.97
C ALA A 71 -7.16 9.76 21.59
N GLY A 72 -6.97 10.55 20.54
CA GLY A 72 -5.63 10.90 20.07
C GLY A 72 -5.02 9.93 19.05
N ASP A 73 -5.65 8.81 18.73
CA ASP A 73 -5.18 7.92 17.68
C ASP A 73 -5.37 8.58 16.30
N HIS A 74 -4.26 8.73 15.57
CA HIS A 74 -4.26 9.25 14.21
C HIS A 74 -4.30 8.08 13.22
N PHE A 75 -5.39 7.97 12.48
CA PHE A 75 -5.56 6.98 11.42
C PHE A 75 -6.67 7.38 10.44
N VAL A 76 -6.81 6.61 9.38
CA VAL A 76 -7.94 6.66 8.46
C VAL A 76 -8.49 5.27 8.21
N ALA A 77 -9.76 5.20 7.78
CA ALA A 77 -10.36 4.03 7.17
C ALA A 77 -10.52 4.25 5.66
N LEU A 78 -10.20 3.22 4.87
CA LEU A 78 -10.41 3.17 3.43
C LEU A 78 -11.24 1.92 3.08
N PRO A 79 -12.12 1.98 2.07
CA PRO A 79 -13.16 0.96 1.87
C PRO A 79 -12.65 -0.35 1.20
N HIS A 80 -11.39 -0.71 1.41
CA HIS A 80 -10.83 -1.99 0.96
C HIS A 80 -9.63 -2.43 1.81
N PRO A 81 -9.54 -3.73 2.20
CA PRO A 81 -8.48 -4.22 3.08
C PRO A 81 -7.07 -4.15 2.48
N SER A 82 -6.90 -4.01 1.15
CA SER A 82 -5.59 -3.82 0.54
C SER A 82 -4.90 -2.51 0.95
N ALA A 83 -5.64 -1.57 1.54
CA ALA A 83 -5.10 -0.33 2.06
C ALA A 83 -4.52 -0.46 3.48
N LEU A 84 -4.92 -1.50 4.24
CA LEU A 84 -4.53 -1.65 5.65
C LEU A 84 -3.00 -1.64 5.83
N ARG A 85 -2.57 -0.93 6.89
CA ARG A 85 -1.16 -0.77 7.28
C ARG A 85 -0.29 -0.01 6.27
N ARG A 86 -0.90 0.64 5.28
CA ARG A 86 -0.22 1.59 4.41
C ARG A 86 -0.35 2.99 5.00
N ASP A 87 0.61 3.86 4.70
CA ASP A 87 0.53 5.26 5.09
C ASP A 87 -0.06 6.09 3.95
N VAL A 88 -0.89 7.05 4.32
CA VAL A 88 -1.48 8.02 3.41
C VAL A 88 -1.10 9.44 3.80
N GLU A 89 -0.79 10.26 2.82
CA GLU A 89 -0.68 11.71 2.95
C GLU A 89 -2.06 12.32 2.69
N LEU A 90 -2.54 13.10 3.64
CA LEU A 90 -3.79 13.86 3.58
C LEU A 90 -3.48 15.33 3.35
N ARG A 91 -4.32 16.05 2.60
CA ARG A 91 -4.26 17.50 2.44
C ARG A 91 -5.63 18.15 2.55
N TYR A 92 -5.67 19.25 3.28
CA TYR A 92 -6.87 20.07 3.42
C TYR A 92 -6.47 21.53 3.73
N GLN A 93 -6.92 22.49 2.93
CA GLN A 93 -6.72 23.93 3.13
C GLN A 93 -5.28 24.32 3.51
N GLY A 94 -4.28 23.80 2.78
CA GLY A 94 -2.86 24.09 3.00
C GLY A 94 -2.20 23.30 4.16
N ARG A 95 -2.96 22.51 4.91
CA ARG A 95 -2.41 21.58 5.91
C ARG A 95 -2.15 20.23 5.28
N ALA A 96 -1.15 19.53 5.77
CA ALA A 96 -0.83 18.15 5.38
C ALA A 96 -0.51 17.29 6.59
N LEU A 97 -0.88 16.02 6.53
CA LEU A 97 -0.65 15.05 7.59
C LEU A 97 -0.44 13.66 6.97
N VAL A 98 0.52 12.90 7.49
CA VAL A 98 0.71 11.48 7.12
C VAL A 98 0.21 10.61 8.26
N VAL A 99 -0.69 9.67 7.94
CA VAL A 99 -1.31 8.76 8.91
C VAL A 99 -1.44 7.36 8.35
N PRO A 100 -1.45 6.30 9.19
CA PRO A 100 -1.68 4.94 8.74
C PRO A 100 -3.16 4.68 8.43
N VAL A 101 -3.41 3.75 7.51
CA VAL A 101 -4.73 3.12 7.31
C VAL A 101 -4.85 1.97 8.31
N LEU A 102 -5.75 2.08 9.29
CA LEU A 102 -5.92 1.09 10.34
C LEU A 102 -7.30 0.42 10.33
N ASP A 103 -8.24 0.97 9.58
CA ASP A 103 -9.59 0.43 9.50
C ASP A 103 -10.11 0.30 8.07
N VAL A 104 -11.23 -0.41 7.89
CA VAL A 104 -11.90 -0.63 6.61
C VAL A 104 -13.27 0.03 6.64
N GLY A 105 -13.48 0.97 5.76
CA GLY A 105 -14.68 1.82 5.63
C GLY A 105 -14.36 3.06 4.82
N PRO A 106 -15.29 3.98 4.64
CA PRO A 106 -16.72 3.96 4.96
C PRO A 106 -17.57 3.13 3.97
N TRP A 107 -18.73 2.70 4.40
CA TRP A 107 -19.82 2.07 3.61
C TRP A 107 -19.47 0.76 2.90
N ASN A 108 -18.23 0.56 2.47
CA ASN A 108 -17.77 -0.56 1.66
C ASN A 108 -16.55 -1.25 2.27
N VAL A 109 -16.32 -2.50 1.87
CA VAL A 109 -15.17 -3.32 2.26
C VAL A 109 -14.47 -3.92 1.03
N ASP A 110 -14.92 -3.57 -0.18
CA ASP A 110 -14.48 -4.11 -1.47
C ASP A 110 -14.33 -3.03 -2.56
N ASP A 111 -14.22 -1.76 -2.15
CA ASP A 111 -14.14 -0.60 -3.05
C ASP A 111 -12.71 -0.03 -3.05
N ASP A 112 -11.85 -0.55 -3.91
CA ASP A 112 -10.49 -0.05 -4.11
C ASP A 112 -10.40 1.01 -5.22
N TYR A 113 -11.34 1.97 -5.20
CA TYR A 113 -11.51 3.03 -6.21
C TYR A 113 -10.22 3.74 -6.66
N TRP A 114 -9.18 3.73 -5.83
CA TRP A 114 -7.88 4.32 -6.16
C TRP A 114 -7.04 3.50 -7.14
N SER A 115 -7.32 2.19 -7.29
CA SER A 115 -6.54 1.29 -8.15
C SER A 115 -6.76 1.60 -9.63
N ASP A 116 -7.99 1.92 -10.02
CA ASP A 116 -8.38 2.16 -11.41
C ASP A 116 -8.69 3.63 -11.70
N GLY A 117 -8.35 4.53 -10.76
CA GLY A 117 -8.66 5.96 -10.88
C GLY A 117 -10.16 6.26 -10.89
N GLN A 118 -10.97 5.36 -10.31
CA GLN A 118 -12.42 5.52 -10.22
C GLN A 118 -12.80 6.43 -9.07
N ARG A 119 -14.11 6.71 -8.96
CA ARG A 119 -14.70 7.43 -7.83
C ARG A 119 -15.25 6.44 -6.80
N PRO A 120 -15.24 6.79 -5.51
CA PRO A 120 -15.83 5.94 -4.47
C PRO A 120 -17.23 5.44 -4.84
N ALA A 121 -17.50 4.16 -4.59
CA ALA A 121 -18.81 3.57 -4.86
C ALA A 121 -19.94 4.28 -4.09
N ALA A 122 -19.65 4.82 -2.90
CA ALA A 122 -20.57 5.61 -2.10
C ALA A 122 -21.04 6.90 -2.81
N GLU A 123 -20.25 7.49 -3.71
CA GLU A 123 -20.68 8.63 -4.52
C GLU A 123 -21.81 8.30 -5.51
N ARG A 124 -21.94 7.01 -5.85
CA ARG A 124 -23.01 6.47 -6.70
C ARG A 124 -24.13 5.83 -5.89
N GLY A 125 -24.19 6.09 -4.57
CA GLY A 125 -25.16 5.50 -3.66
C GLY A 125 -24.97 3.98 -3.45
N ARG A 126 -23.78 3.43 -3.73
CA ARG A 126 -23.49 2.01 -3.55
C ARG A 126 -22.78 1.78 -2.24
N GLY A 127 -23.38 0.99 -1.35
CA GLY A 127 -22.78 0.50 -0.11
C GLY A 127 -22.92 -1.00 -0.01
N ALA A 128 -21.98 -1.68 0.65
CA ALA A 128 -21.94 -3.14 0.77
C ALA A 128 -23.14 -3.70 1.54
N TYR A 129 -23.62 -2.97 2.55
CA TYR A 129 -24.67 -3.47 3.46
C TYR A 129 -25.91 -2.57 3.52
N ARG A 130 -25.80 -1.33 3.09
CA ARG A 130 -26.87 -0.34 3.11
C ARG A 130 -26.59 0.80 2.14
N THR A 131 -27.61 1.55 1.77
CA THR A 131 -27.43 2.79 1.00
C THR A 131 -26.60 3.78 1.82
N PRO A 132 -25.50 4.32 1.28
CA PRO A 132 -24.72 5.33 1.96
C PRO A 132 -25.52 6.58 2.27
N ALA A 133 -25.44 7.06 3.52
CA ALA A 133 -26.10 8.31 3.92
C ALA A 133 -25.35 9.56 3.42
N ASN A 134 -24.09 9.38 2.99
CA ASN A 134 -23.26 10.41 2.40
C ASN A 134 -22.35 9.80 1.32
N ARG A 135 -21.52 10.62 0.68
CA ARG A 135 -20.62 10.21 -0.42
C ARG A 135 -19.19 9.90 0.05
N ALA A 136 -19.02 9.55 1.32
CA ALA A 136 -17.70 9.40 1.91
C ALA A 136 -16.87 8.31 1.19
N GLY A 137 -15.67 8.67 0.81
CA GLY A 137 -14.65 7.76 0.26
C GLY A 137 -13.53 7.45 1.26
N ILE A 138 -13.50 8.15 2.39
CA ILE A 138 -12.50 7.99 3.46
C ILE A 138 -13.12 8.44 4.78
N ASP A 139 -12.84 7.71 5.87
CA ASP A 139 -13.12 8.16 7.23
C ASP A 139 -11.83 8.55 7.95
N LEU A 140 -11.89 9.62 8.72
CA LEU A 140 -10.80 10.14 9.52
C LEU A 140 -11.09 9.92 11.00
N SER A 141 -10.13 9.41 11.77
CA SER A 141 -10.23 9.41 13.23
C SER A 141 -10.44 10.83 13.77
N ASP A 142 -11.03 10.96 14.96
CA ASP A 142 -11.28 12.25 15.60
C ASP A 142 -10.02 13.12 15.68
N ALA A 143 -8.88 12.51 16.06
CA ALA A 143 -7.61 13.21 16.14
C ALA A 143 -7.08 13.65 14.77
N THR A 144 -7.19 12.79 13.76
CA THR A 144 -6.81 13.12 12.37
C THR A 144 -7.66 14.26 11.83
N PHE A 145 -8.97 14.18 12.00
CA PHE A 145 -9.94 15.18 11.57
C PHE A 145 -9.63 16.56 12.17
N ALA A 146 -9.43 16.63 13.49
CA ALA A 146 -9.10 17.87 14.20
C ALA A 146 -7.73 18.42 13.80
N THR A 147 -6.70 17.56 13.70
CA THR A 147 -5.33 17.98 13.35
C THR A 147 -5.25 18.51 11.92
N LEU A 148 -6.01 17.91 10.98
CA LEU A 148 -6.11 18.40 9.61
C LEU A 148 -6.91 19.71 9.51
N GLY A 149 -7.66 20.06 10.56
CA GLY A 149 -8.40 21.33 10.69
C GLY A 149 -9.80 21.31 10.08
N LEU A 150 -10.39 20.13 9.93
CA LEU A 150 -11.80 20.03 9.57
C LEU A 150 -12.68 20.38 10.77
N HIS A 151 -13.74 21.14 10.53
CA HIS A 151 -14.81 21.41 11.50
C HIS A 151 -16.06 20.58 11.17
N ASP A 152 -16.32 20.39 9.88
CA ASP A 152 -17.39 19.57 9.33
C ASP A 152 -16.82 18.59 8.28
N ASN A 153 -17.63 17.61 7.89
CA ASN A 153 -17.27 16.70 6.80
C ASN A 153 -17.10 17.48 5.49
N ASP A 154 -16.00 17.29 4.81
CA ASP A 154 -15.65 18.06 3.61
C ASP A 154 -14.81 17.22 2.65
N THR A 155 -14.57 17.78 1.47
CA THR A 155 -13.70 17.17 0.46
C THR A 155 -12.24 17.44 0.79
N ILE A 156 -11.45 16.37 0.88
CA ILE A 156 -10.02 16.42 1.09
C ILE A 156 -9.28 15.78 -0.10
N GLU A 157 -7.97 15.98 -0.12
CA GLU A 157 -7.08 15.21 -1.00
C GLU A 157 -6.27 14.22 -0.17
N TRP A 158 -6.08 13.01 -0.72
CA TRP A 158 -5.22 12.01 -0.13
C TRP A 158 -4.49 11.19 -1.18
N ARG A 159 -3.35 10.59 -0.81
CA ARG A 159 -2.61 9.63 -1.63
C ARG A 159 -1.86 8.65 -0.76
N PHE A 160 -1.53 7.48 -1.28
CA PHE A 160 -0.54 6.63 -0.62
C PHE A 160 0.84 7.28 -0.69
N VAL A 161 1.58 7.24 0.43
CA VAL A 161 2.95 7.78 0.51
C VAL A 161 3.89 6.98 -0.39
N HIS A 162 3.66 5.65 -0.51
CA HIS A 162 4.42 4.76 -1.39
C HIS A 162 3.48 3.90 -2.24
N ARG A 163 3.81 3.66 -3.50
CA ARG A 163 3.03 2.77 -4.39
C ARG A 163 3.03 1.31 -3.93
N GLY A 164 4.05 0.86 -3.22
CA GLY A 164 4.19 -0.51 -2.73
C GLY A 164 4.08 -0.62 -1.22
N TYR A 165 3.60 -1.76 -0.73
CA TYR A 165 3.65 -2.09 0.68
C TYR A 165 5.11 -2.34 1.10
N ILE A 166 5.67 -1.47 1.94
CA ILE A 166 6.89 -1.76 2.69
C ILE A 166 6.44 -1.99 4.13
N PRO A 167 6.61 -3.20 4.68
CA PRO A 167 6.39 -3.41 6.10
C PRO A 167 7.48 -2.65 6.85
N PHE A 168 7.13 -1.46 7.38
CA PHE A 168 8.03 -0.78 8.30
C PHE A 168 8.19 -1.61 9.58
N PRO A 169 9.43 -1.80 10.08
CA PRO A 169 9.61 -2.26 11.44
C PRO A 169 8.90 -1.28 12.37
N ARG A 170 8.01 -1.79 13.22
CA ARG A 170 7.32 -0.99 14.24
C ARG A 170 8.35 -0.17 14.98
N LEU A 171 8.31 1.15 14.84
CA LEU A 171 8.89 2.03 15.87
C LEU A 171 8.15 1.67 17.16
N ALA A 172 8.90 1.05 18.09
CA ALA A 172 8.37 0.72 19.40
C ALA A 172 7.78 2.00 20.01
N ALA A 173 6.49 1.95 20.35
CA ALA A 173 5.84 3.01 21.08
C ALA A 173 6.73 3.32 22.29
N ARG A 174 7.27 4.52 22.38
CA ARG A 174 7.98 4.97 23.58
C ARG A 174 6.98 4.90 24.72
N SER A 175 7.23 3.98 25.64
CA SER A 175 6.48 3.94 26.88
C SER A 175 6.56 5.32 27.54
N PRO A 176 5.43 5.88 28.02
CA PRO A 176 5.48 7.12 28.78
C PRO A 176 6.38 6.94 30.01
N PRO A 177 7.09 7.97 30.45
CA PRO A 177 7.87 7.90 31.68
C PRO A 177 6.93 7.52 32.84
N ARG A 178 7.35 6.54 33.63
CA ARG A 178 6.64 6.19 34.87
C ARG A 178 6.74 7.35 35.85
N PRO A 179 5.66 7.59 36.63
CA PRO A 179 5.66 8.63 37.66
C PRO A 179 6.67 8.37 38.75
#